data_39287caf43030a6f75b637040a0213b1
#
_entry.id   39287caf43030a6f75b637040a0213b1
#
_cell.length_a   1.000
_cell.length_b   1.000
_cell.length_c   1.000
_cell.angle_alpha   90.00
_cell.angle_beta   90.00
_cell.angle_gamma   90.00
#
_symmetry.space_group_name_H-M   'P 1'
#
loop_
_entity.id
_entity.type
_entity.pdbx_description
1 polymer ?
#
loop_
_entity_poly.entity_id
_entity_poly.type
_entity_poly.pdbx_seq_one_letter_code
_entity_poly.pdbx_strand_id
1 'polypeptide(L)'
;MNGKVRGALVWSFAERYASLIVNIASTMALARLLTPAQIGVYSVCAAFVTVATVLRDFGISEYLIQEKELTDDKLRAAYAGAIAIGWSVGLLALLARHPLAQALREPGVVNVIGILALNFAILPFASPAFALLNRHMEFRKIFIIQFSSSMVHACTGVLLAMNGFGFRSLAWASVANTGFQALLLLAMRPPGTLLLPGVKGMKQVFGYGSYFVTSRLIETFTRNAHEFIIARVFGLTSVGLFSRALGLLEMFYTNVTSAVLRVATPAFADQHRQGGDLPALYAQGTAMMTAIAWPFFGFVALMSRDIMRLLFGAQWDAAAPICTLLALAIMPTYLYSLGPNLLNATGHVAKRLRINLIYSPVHLIVLLIASRFSLEALAGSWIVSHLVALSLYVHYMRSLLGATARTLLGPSLKSAMVAAGSIAAQALAAELSHRAQLPLLIGLMLTGGAGIAGLLIAAQALRHPLAQELMRAFHHLRKRATP
;
A
#
# COMPACT_ATOMS: atom_id res chain seq x y z
N MET A 1 -13.70 22.19 -15.88
CA MET A 1 -13.59 20.74 -15.65
C MET A 1 -14.90 20.09 -16.14
N ASN A 2 -14.83 19.19 -17.14
CA ASN A 2 -16.03 18.54 -17.71
C ASN A 2 -16.81 17.79 -16.61
N GLY A 3 -18.15 17.86 -16.65
CA GLY A 3 -19.02 17.23 -15.64
C GLY A 3 -18.74 15.72 -15.44
N LYS A 4 -18.29 15.00 -16.49
CA LYS A 4 -17.85 13.59 -16.42
C LYS A 4 -16.65 13.40 -15.51
N VAL A 5 -15.65 14.29 -15.57
CA VAL A 5 -14.43 14.20 -14.72
C VAL A 5 -14.78 14.48 -13.25
N ARG A 6 -15.66 15.44 -12.98
CA ARG A 6 -16.13 15.75 -11.61
C ARG A 6 -16.91 14.56 -11.01
N GLY A 7 -17.81 13.95 -11.79
CA GLY A 7 -18.53 12.75 -11.36
C GLY A 7 -17.60 11.56 -11.11
N ALA A 8 -16.62 11.34 -11.98
CA ALA A 8 -15.60 10.30 -11.83
C ALA A 8 -14.80 10.44 -10.53
N LEU A 9 -14.40 11.67 -10.17
CA LEU A 9 -13.70 11.94 -8.92
C LEU A 9 -14.55 11.63 -7.69
N VAL A 10 -15.82 12.07 -7.68
CA VAL A 10 -16.75 11.80 -6.56
C VAL A 10 -16.90 10.30 -6.32
N TRP A 11 -17.14 9.51 -7.38
CA TRP A 11 -17.27 8.06 -7.26
C TRP A 11 -15.97 7.37 -6.83
N SER A 12 -14.82 7.83 -7.31
CA SER A 12 -13.51 7.29 -6.90
C SER A 12 -13.19 7.58 -5.42
N PHE A 13 -13.58 8.75 -4.91
CA PHE A 13 -13.44 9.04 -3.48
C PHE A 13 -14.42 8.24 -2.63
N ALA A 14 -15.69 8.15 -3.05
CA ALA A 14 -16.71 7.36 -2.35
C ALA A 14 -16.30 5.88 -2.25
N GLU A 15 -15.81 5.27 -3.35
CA GLU A 15 -15.27 3.91 -3.36
C GLU A 15 -14.16 3.73 -2.33
N ARG A 16 -13.20 4.63 -2.36
CA ARG A 16 -12.02 4.51 -1.51
C ARG A 16 -12.37 4.56 -0.02
N TYR A 17 -13.17 5.54 0.39
CA TYR A 17 -13.53 5.70 1.81
C TYR A 17 -14.51 4.62 2.29
N ALA A 18 -15.49 4.25 1.47
CA ALA A 18 -16.41 3.18 1.81
C ALA A 18 -15.69 1.83 1.95
N SER A 19 -14.84 1.48 0.99
CA SER A 19 -14.01 0.27 1.05
C SER A 19 -13.01 0.30 2.22
N LEU A 20 -12.46 1.47 2.56
CA LEU A 20 -11.59 1.63 3.72
C LEU A 20 -12.31 1.29 5.02
N ILE A 21 -13.52 1.82 5.23
CA ILE A 21 -14.32 1.53 6.43
C ILE A 21 -14.61 0.03 6.54
N VAL A 22 -15.05 -0.58 5.45
CA VAL A 22 -15.33 -2.03 5.41
C VAL A 22 -14.08 -2.85 5.71
N ASN A 23 -12.93 -2.50 5.11
CA ASN A 23 -11.67 -3.19 5.32
C ASN A 23 -11.16 -3.06 6.77
N ILE A 24 -11.27 -1.86 7.38
CA ILE A 24 -10.89 -1.66 8.78
C ILE A 24 -11.80 -2.49 9.69
N ALA A 25 -13.12 -2.39 9.52
CA ALA A 25 -14.08 -3.15 10.34
C ALA A 25 -13.87 -4.67 10.20
N SER A 26 -13.69 -5.16 8.98
CA SER A 26 -13.40 -6.58 8.72
C SER A 26 -12.08 -7.02 9.34
N THR A 27 -11.03 -6.21 9.22
CA THR A 27 -9.71 -6.48 9.79
C THR A 27 -9.77 -6.54 11.32
N MET A 28 -10.52 -5.62 11.95
CA MET A 28 -10.73 -5.61 13.41
C MET A 28 -11.50 -6.86 13.86
N ALA A 29 -12.58 -7.21 13.16
CA ALA A 29 -13.39 -8.39 13.49
C ALA A 29 -12.56 -9.67 13.34
N LEU A 30 -11.86 -9.86 12.23
CA LEU A 30 -11.04 -11.04 11.96
C LEU A 30 -9.84 -11.14 12.91
N ALA A 31 -9.22 -10.01 13.30
CA ALA A 31 -8.13 -10.02 14.27
C ALA A 31 -8.57 -10.42 15.69
N ARG A 32 -9.83 -10.21 16.04
CA ARG A 32 -10.39 -10.67 17.32
C ARG A 32 -10.83 -12.12 17.30
N LEU A 33 -11.19 -12.66 16.13
CA LEU A 33 -11.63 -14.04 15.93
C LEU A 33 -10.48 -15.02 15.68
N LEU A 34 -9.38 -14.54 15.07
CA LEU A 34 -8.26 -15.36 14.66
C LEU A 34 -7.02 -15.09 15.53
N THR A 35 -6.26 -16.15 15.81
CA THR A 35 -5.00 -16.02 16.55
C THR A 35 -3.88 -15.42 15.68
N PRO A 36 -2.81 -14.85 16.28
CA PRO A 36 -1.64 -14.40 15.54
C PRO A 36 -1.03 -15.48 14.62
N ALA A 37 -0.96 -16.73 15.09
CA ALA A 37 -0.45 -17.84 14.28
C ALA A 37 -1.31 -18.11 13.05
N GLN A 38 -2.64 -18.10 13.19
CA GLN A 38 -3.57 -18.28 12.07
C GLN A 38 -3.44 -17.18 11.01
N ILE A 39 -3.31 -15.93 11.47
CA ILE A 39 -3.07 -14.81 10.57
C ILE A 39 -1.71 -14.93 9.91
N GLY A 40 -0.69 -15.38 10.63
CA GLY A 40 0.65 -15.62 10.08
C GLY A 40 0.67 -16.64 8.93
N VAL A 41 -0.04 -17.77 9.08
CA VAL A 41 -0.18 -18.76 7.99
C VAL A 41 -0.75 -18.10 6.73
N TYR A 42 -1.82 -17.33 6.90
CA TYR A 42 -2.44 -16.64 5.76
C TYR A 42 -1.51 -15.56 5.18
N SER A 43 -0.82 -14.76 6.00
CA SER A 43 0.04 -13.66 5.55
C SER A 43 1.18 -14.15 4.67
N VAL A 44 1.89 -15.22 5.08
CA VAL A 44 2.95 -15.82 4.23
C VAL A 44 2.41 -16.33 2.91
N CYS A 45 1.26 -17.00 2.93
CA CYS A 45 0.63 -17.47 1.70
C CYS A 45 0.16 -16.31 0.81
N ALA A 46 -0.38 -15.24 1.41
CA ALA A 46 -0.77 -14.03 0.70
C ALA A 46 0.44 -13.31 0.09
N ALA A 47 1.58 -13.25 0.79
CA ALA A 47 2.82 -12.72 0.25
C ALA A 47 3.30 -13.51 -0.98
N PHE A 48 3.27 -14.85 -0.93
CA PHE A 48 3.57 -15.71 -2.08
C PHE A 48 2.62 -15.44 -3.25
N VAL A 49 1.31 -15.39 -3.00
CA VAL A 49 0.30 -15.13 -4.03
C VAL A 49 0.44 -13.71 -4.60
N THR A 50 0.84 -12.73 -3.78
CA THR A 50 1.10 -11.35 -4.24
C THR A 50 2.24 -11.31 -5.26
N VAL A 51 3.34 -12.03 -5.01
CA VAL A 51 4.44 -12.17 -5.97
C VAL A 51 3.96 -12.88 -7.24
N ALA A 52 3.22 -13.98 -7.10
CA ALA A 52 2.65 -14.72 -8.23
C ALA A 52 1.66 -13.88 -9.06
N THR A 53 0.92 -12.97 -8.42
CA THR A 53 -0.01 -12.05 -9.09
C THR A 53 0.71 -11.09 -10.05
N VAL A 54 1.93 -10.64 -9.71
CA VAL A 54 2.74 -9.80 -10.62
C VAL A 54 3.08 -10.55 -11.91
N LEU A 55 3.40 -11.84 -11.80
CA LEU A 55 3.65 -12.69 -12.98
C LEU A 55 2.38 -12.86 -13.81
N ARG A 56 1.23 -13.07 -13.16
CA ARG A 56 -0.07 -13.23 -13.84
C ARG A 56 -0.48 -11.96 -14.61
N ASP A 57 -0.31 -10.80 -14.01
CA ASP A 57 -0.79 -9.54 -14.62
C ASP A 57 -0.05 -9.17 -15.91
N PHE A 58 1.22 -9.57 -16.02
CA PHE A 58 2.09 -9.41 -17.20
C PHE A 58 1.91 -8.11 -18.00
N GLY A 59 1.42 -7.04 -17.38
CA GLY A 59 1.17 -5.76 -18.03
C GLY A 59 0.00 -5.75 -19.03
N ILE A 60 -0.84 -6.81 -19.03
CA ILE A 60 -1.99 -6.91 -19.96
C ILE A 60 -2.99 -5.79 -19.71
N SER A 61 -3.27 -5.47 -18.45
CA SER A 61 -4.19 -4.39 -18.10
C SER A 61 -3.67 -3.03 -18.55
N GLU A 62 -2.39 -2.75 -18.33
CA GLU A 62 -1.72 -1.53 -18.76
C GLU A 62 -1.70 -1.41 -20.30
N TYR A 63 -1.42 -2.52 -21.00
CA TYR A 63 -1.48 -2.57 -22.46
C TYR A 63 -2.87 -2.19 -22.98
N LEU A 64 -3.94 -2.80 -22.45
CA LEU A 64 -5.31 -2.52 -22.87
C LEU A 64 -5.74 -1.06 -22.60
N ILE A 65 -5.21 -0.43 -21.54
CA ILE A 65 -5.50 0.97 -21.22
C ILE A 65 -4.75 1.92 -22.15
N GLN A 66 -3.49 1.61 -22.52
CA GLN A 66 -2.60 2.52 -23.24
C GLN A 66 -2.68 2.35 -24.77
N GLU A 67 -3.09 1.17 -25.26
CA GLU A 67 -3.15 0.90 -26.72
C GLU A 67 -4.07 1.89 -27.43
N LYS A 68 -3.56 2.56 -28.47
CA LYS A 68 -4.31 3.61 -29.19
C LYS A 68 -5.51 3.03 -29.94
N GLU A 69 -5.28 1.95 -30.70
CA GLU A 69 -6.29 1.27 -31.49
C GLU A 69 -6.52 -0.15 -30.96
N LEU A 70 -7.57 -0.33 -30.19
CA LEU A 70 -7.95 -1.62 -29.63
C LEU A 70 -8.87 -2.37 -30.61
N THR A 71 -8.27 -3.25 -31.41
CA THR A 71 -9.01 -4.14 -32.32
C THR A 71 -9.49 -5.39 -31.57
N ASP A 72 -10.51 -6.08 -32.15
CA ASP A 72 -11.01 -7.35 -31.59
C ASP A 72 -9.91 -8.41 -31.49
N ASP A 73 -9.01 -8.48 -32.47
CA ASP A 73 -7.89 -9.43 -32.43
C ASP A 73 -6.94 -9.16 -31.26
N LYS A 74 -6.63 -7.90 -30.96
CA LYS A 74 -5.82 -7.51 -29.79
C LYS A 74 -6.52 -7.83 -28.47
N LEU A 75 -7.83 -7.63 -28.41
CA LEU A 75 -8.62 -7.95 -27.22
C LEU A 75 -8.71 -9.47 -27.01
N ARG A 76 -8.94 -10.25 -28.07
CA ARG A 76 -8.88 -11.73 -28.03
C ARG A 76 -7.53 -12.25 -27.59
N ALA A 77 -6.43 -11.65 -28.06
CA ALA A 77 -5.07 -11.98 -27.65
C ALA A 77 -4.83 -11.66 -26.17
N ALA A 78 -5.37 -10.54 -25.67
CA ALA A 78 -5.28 -10.17 -24.25
C ALA A 78 -6.02 -11.17 -23.36
N TYR A 79 -7.22 -11.63 -23.73
CA TYR A 79 -7.94 -12.71 -23.02
C TYR A 79 -7.15 -14.03 -23.06
N ALA A 80 -6.64 -14.44 -24.22
CA ALA A 80 -5.85 -15.66 -24.36
C ALA A 80 -4.58 -15.60 -23.50
N GLY A 81 -3.87 -14.47 -23.52
CA GLY A 81 -2.69 -14.25 -22.71
C GLY A 81 -3.00 -14.27 -21.19
N ALA A 82 -4.06 -13.59 -20.78
CA ALA A 82 -4.47 -13.58 -19.38
C ALA A 82 -4.80 -15.00 -18.86
N ILE A 83 -5.54 -15.79 -19.66
CA ILE A 83 -5.90 -17.17 -19.30
C ILE A 83 -4.63 -18.06 -19.26
N ALA A 84 -3.82 -18.01 -20.31
CA ALA A 84 -2.62 -18.86 -20.40
C ALA A 84 -1.66 -18.57 -19.23
N ILE A 85 -1.34 -17.29 -18.97
CA ILE A 85 -0.45 -16.92 -17.87
C ILE A 85 -1.12 -17.20 -16.52
N GLY A 86 -2.37 -16.80 -16.33
CA GLY A 86 -3.08 -16.98 -15.07
C GLY A 86 -3.15 -18.46 -14.66
N TRP A 87 -3.51 -19.34 -15.58
CA TRP A 87 -3.57 -20.78 -15.29
C TRP A 87 -2.19 -21.40 -15.10
N SER A 88 -1.17 -20.96 -15.87
CA SER A 88 0.21 -21.42 -15.67
C SER A 88 0.72 -21.02 -14.28
N VAL A 89 0.49 -19.78 -13.85
CA VAL A 89 0.87 -19.29 -12.51
C VAL A 89 0.07 -20.02 -11.42
N GLY A 90 -1.22 -20.27 -11.65
CA GLY A 90 -2.05 -21.08 -10.73
C GLY A 90 -1.54 -22.51 -10.58
N LEU A 91 -1.17 -23.16 -11.68
CA LEU A 91 -0.57 -24.51 -11.66
C LEU A 91 0.78 -24.52 -10.94
N LEU A 92 1.65 -23.53 -11.21
CA LEU A 92 2.92 -23.38 -10.51
C LEU A 92 2.71 -23.17 -9.00
N ALA A 93 1.70 -22.38 -8.60
CA ALA A 93 1.34 -22.21 -7.18
C ALA A 93 0.88 -23.52 -6.55
N LEU A 94 0.07 -24.31 -7.27
CA LEU A 94 -0.36 -25.64 -6.80
C LEU A 94 0.81 -26.63 -6.68
N LEU A 95 1.76 -26.61 -7.59
CA LEU A 95 2.96 -27.45 -7.52
C LEU A 95 3.88 -27.00 -6.38
N ALA A 96 4.00 -25.68 -6.14
CA ALA A 96 4.85 -25.10 -5.10
C ALA A 96 4.28 -25.28 -3.68
N ARG A 97 2.99 -25.62 -3.49
CA ARG A 97 2.34 -25.66 -2.17
C ARG A 97 2.98 -26.65 -1.20
N HIS A 98 3.38 -27.85 -1.65
CA HIS A 98 4.03 -28.86 -0.81
C HIS A 98 5.49 -28.50 -0.46
N PRO A 99 6.36 -28.13 -1.42
CA PRO A 99 7.70 -27.64 -1.11
C PRO A 99 7.70 -26.43 -0.16
N LEU A 100 6.76 -25.48 -0.35
CA LEU A 100 6.66 -24.31 0.50
C LEU A 100 6.21 -24.67 1.92
N ALA A 101 5.25 -25.57 2.07
CA ALA A 101 4.81 -26.07 3.38
C ALA A 101 5.94 -26.78 4.13
N GLN A 102 6.75 -27.58 3.44
CA GLN A 102 7.93 -28.22 4.01
C GLN A 102 9.00 -27.19 4.44
N ALA A 103 9.29 -26.20 3.58
CA ALA A 103 10.25 -25.15 3.88
C ALA A 103 9.85 -24.32 5.11
N LEU A 104 8.55 -24.06 5.26
CA LEU A 104 7.98 -23.30 6.37
C LEU A 104 7.61 -24.16 7.58
N ARG A 105 7.69 -25.51 7.46
CA ARG A 105 7.31 -26.48 8.48
C ARG A 105 5.86 -26.32 8.97
N GLU A 106 4.94 -25.97 8.04
CA GLU A 106 3.54 -25.71 8.36
C GLU A 106 2.61 -26.35 7.32
N PRO A 107 1.92 -27.43 7.68
CA PRO A 107 1.00 -28.15 6.77
C PRO A 107 -0.18 -27.28 6.31
N GLY A 108 -0.60 -26.29 7.09
CA GLY A 108 -1.69 -25.38 6.79
C GLY A 108 -1.48 -24.59 5.49
N VAL A 109 -0.22 -24.34 5.12
CA VAL A 109 0.17 -23.65 3.89
C VAL A 109 -0.35 -24.37 2.63
N VAL A 110 -0.37 -25.71 2.61
CA VAL A 110 -0.89 -26.50 1.48
C VAL A 110 -2.35 -26.16 1.19
N ASN A 111 -3.16 -26.08 2.26
CA ASN A 111 -4.59 -25.78 2.13
C ASN A 111 -4.82 -24.33 1.68
N VAL A 112 -4.11 -23.36 2.30
CA VAL A 112 -4.28 -21.93 1.98
C VAL A 112 -3.87 -21.62 0.55
N ILE A 113 -2.69 -22.11 0.10
CA ILE A 113 -2.25 -21.91 -1.28
C ILE A 113 -3.19 -22.62 -2.25
N GLY A 114 -3.66 -23.83 -1.92
CA GLY A 114 -4.64 -24.55 -2.74
C GLY A 114 -5.93 -23.75 -2.96
N ILE A 115 -6.46 -23.14 -1.90
CA ILE A 115 -7.64 -22.27 -2.00
C ILE A 115 -7.32 -20.99 -2.78
N LEU A 116 -6.23 -20.30 -2.46
CA LEU A 116 -5.85 -19.07 -3.13
C LEU A 116 -5.50 -19.26 -4.62
N ALA A 117 -5.05 -20.45 -5.03
CA ALA A 117 -4.80 -20.79 -6.43
C ALA A 117 -6.06 -20.66 -7.31
N LEU A 118 -7.26 -20.81 -6.74
CA LEU A 118 -8.53 -20.60 -7.45
C LEU A 118 -8.66 -19.17 -7.98
N ASN A 119 -8.05 -18.18 -7.32
CA ASN A 119 -8.05 -16.81 -7.82
C ASN A 119 -7.38 -16.68 -9.19
N PHE A 120 -6.33 -17.48 -9.45
CA PHE A 120 -5.64 -17.50 -10.75
C PHE A 120 -6.47 -18.19 -11.84
N ALA A 121 -7.40 -19.06 -11.46
CA ALA A 121 -8.34 -19.68 -12.41
C ALA A 121 -9.47 -18.71 -12.79
N ILE A 122 -9.98 -17.92 -11.84
CA ILE A 122 -11.16 -17.08 -12.00
C ILE A 122 -10.82 -15.72 -12.65
N LEU A 123 -9.79 -15.05 -12.17
CA LEU A 123 -9.51 -13.64 -12.49
C LEU A 123 -9.17 -13.37 -13.96
N PRO A 124 -8.51 -14.28 -14.71
CA PRO A 124 -8.20 -14.04 -16.13
C PRO A 124 -9.41 -13.74 -17.01
N PHE A 125 -10.57 -14.27 -16.66
CA PHE A 125 -11.82 -13.99 -17.38
C PHE A 125 -12.36 -12.57 -17.15
N ALA A 126 -11.99 -11.95 -16.05
CA ALA A 126 -12.53 -10.66 -15.61
C ALA A 126 -11.52 -9.50 -15.78
N SER A 127 -10.22 -9.77 -15.76
CA SER A 127 -9.18 -8.73 -15.78
C SER A 127 -9.21 -7.82 -17.02
N PRO A 128 -9.46 -8.32 -18.26
CA PRO A 128 -9.59 -7.43 -19.42
C PRO A 128 -10.83 -6.53 -19.34
N ALA A 129 -11.95 -7.03 -18.79
CA ALA A 129 -13.15 -6.22 -18.59
C ALA A 129 -12.90 -5.07 -17.60
N PHE A 130 -12.13 -5.32 -16.52
CA PHE A 130 -11.73 -4.28 -15.58
C PHE A 130 -10.84 -3.21 -16.23
N ALA A 131 -9.88 -3.62 -17.06
CA ALA A 131 -9.03 -2.69 -17.82
C ALA A 131 -9.86 -1.80 -18.76
N LEU A 132 -10.87 -2.35 -19.43
CA LEU A 132 -11.78 -1.61 -20.31
C LEU A 132 -12.65 -0.61 -19.55
N LEU A 133 -13.19 -0.98 -18.37
CA LEU A 133 -13.93 -0.05 -17.52
C LEU A 133 -13.07 1.14 -17.09
N ASN A 134 -11.79 0.90 -16.75
CA ASN A 134 -10.83 1.97 -16.46
C ASN A 134 -10.54 2.84 -17.68
N ARG A 135 -10.32 2.23 -18.85
CA ARG A 135 -10.11 2.94 -20.12
C ARG A 135 -11.28 3.86 -20.47
N HIS A 136 -12.53 3.41 -20.25
CA HIS A 136 -13.72 4.18 -20.52
C HIS A 136 -14.12 5.13 -19.38
N MET A 137 -13.31 5.19 -18.29
CA MET A 137 -13.56 6.02 -17.10
C MET A 137 -14.92 5.74 -16.43
N GLU A 138 -15.38 4.50 -16.44
CA GLU A 138 -16.66 4.04 -15.87
C GLU A 138 -16.56 3.86 -14.34
N PHE A 139 -16.12 4.89 -13.63
CA PHE A 139 -15.79 4.81 -12.19
C PHE A 139 -16.98 4.47 -11.30
N ARG A 140 -18.21 4.77 -11.72
CA ARG A 140 -19.41 4.33 -10.98
C ARG A 140 -19.54 2.81 -10.97
N LYS A 141 -19.30 2.15 -12.10
CA LYS A 141 -19.33 0.68 -12.18
C LYS A 141 -18.19 0.09 -11.36
N ILE A 142 -16.98 0.67 -11.45
CA ILE A 142 -15.83 0.27 -10.67
C ILE A 142 -16.12 0.38 -9.17
N PHE A 143 -16.75 1.49 -8.72
CA PHE A 143 -17.20 1.64 -7.33
C PHE A 143 -18.12 0.50 -6.89
N ILE A 144 -19.18 0.22 -7.65
CA ILE A 144 -20.16 -0.83 -7.31
C ILE A 144 -19.44 -2.18 -7.21
N ILE A 145 -18.60 -2.52 -8.18
CA ILE A 145 -17.87 -3.79 -8.23
C ILE A 145 -16.92 -3.92 -7.02
N GLN A 146 -16.07 -2.94 -6.78
CA GLN A 146 -15.06 -2.99 -5.73
C GLN A 146 -15.68 -2.98 -4.33
N PHE A 147 -16.63 -2.09 -4.09
CA PHE A 147 -17.31 -1.98 -2.81
C PHE A 147 -18.10 -3.25 -2.47
N SER A 148 -18.93 -3.75 -3.41
CA SER A 148 -19.71 -4.96 -3.19
C SER A 148 -18.81 -6.18 -2.97
N SER A 149 -17.71 -6.30 -3.72
CA SER A 149 -16.75 -7.38 -3.55
C SER A 149 -16.02 -7.30 -2.20
N SER A 150 -15.69 -6.07 -1.72
CA SER A 150 -15.13 -5.87 -0.38
C SER A 150 -16.11 -6.28 0.72
N MET A 151 -17.41 -6.02 0.54
CA MET A 151 -18.45 -6.48 1.45
C MET A 151 -18.54 -8.02 1.48
N VAL A 152 -18.51 -8.67 0.31
CA VAL A 152 -18.49 -10.14 0.22
C VAL A 152 -17.26 -10.71 0.92
N HIS A 153 -16.08 -10.11 0.71
CA HIS A 153 -14.85 -10.49 1.43
C HIS A 153 -15.04 -10.41 2.94
N ALA A 154 -15.51 -9.27 3.43
CA ALA A 154 -15.70 -9.02 4.85
C ALA A 154 -16.71 -10.01 5.47
N CYS A 155 -17.88 -10.14 4.86
CA CYS A 155 -18.93 -11.04 5.36
C CYS A 155 -18.47 -12.51 5.33
N THR A 156 -17.91 -12.98 4.21
CA THR A 156 -17.43 -14.37 4.09
C THR A 156 -16.32 -14.65 5.10
N GLY A 157 -15.35 -13.75 5.24
CA GLY A 157 -14.24 -13.91 6.16
C GLY A 157 -14.69 -14.00 7.61
N VAL A 158 -15.56 -13.08 8.04
CA VAL A 158 -16.08 -13.06 9.42
C VAL A 158 -16.98 -14.26 9.68
N LEU A 159 -17.92 -14.59 8.79
CA LEU A 159 -18.82 -15.72 8.95
C LEU A 159 -18.04 -17.04 9.05
N LEU A 160 -17.07 -17.27 8.18
CA LEU A 160 -16.26 -18.50 8.23
C LEU A 160 -15.35 -18.54 9.46
N ALA A 161 -14.78 -17.40 9.89
CA ALA A 161 -13.98 -17.35 11.10
C ALA A 161 -14.83 -17.68 12.35
N MET A 162 -16.07 -17.18 12.44
CA MET A 162 -17.01 -17.50 13.51
C MET A 162 -17.40 -18.99 13.53
N ASN A 163 -17.39 -19.64 12.37
CA ASN A 163 -17.68 -21.07 12.25
C ASN A 163 -16.42 -21.97 12.36
N GLY A 164 -15.31 -21.43 12.87
CA GLY A 164 -14.11 -22.24 13.20
C GLY A 164 -13.21 -22.62 12.03
N PHE A 165 -13.35 -22.00 10.84
CA PHE A 165 -12.48 -22.27 9.69
C PHE A 165 -11.04 -21.77 9.89
N GLY A 166 -10.75 -20.98 10.93
CA GLY A 166 -9.42 -20.47 11.26
C GLY A 166 -8.80 -19.71 10.09
N PHE A 167 -7.52 -19.97 9.77
CA PHE A 167 -6.80 -19.33 8.67
C PHE A 167 -7.42 -19.55 7.28
N ARG A 168 -8.22 -20.60 7.09
CA ARG A 168 -8.91 -20.88 5.82
C ARG A 168 -10.02 -19.87 5.54
N SER A 169 -10.56 -19.22 6.57
CA SER A 169 -11.60 -18.19 6.42
C SER A 169 -11.13 -17.02 5.55
N LEU A 170 -9.89 -16.57 5.75
CA LEU A 170 -9.27 -15.49 4.97
C LEU A 170 -9.04 -15.92 3.50
N ALA A 171 -8.62 -17.17 3.29
CA ALA A 171 -8.40 -17.70 1.94
C ALA A 171 -9.73 -17.80 1.16
N TRP A 172 -10.77 -18.37 1.76
CA TRP A 172 -12.09 -18.44 1.14
C TRP A 172 -12.73 -17.06 0.95
N ALA A 173 -12.53 -16.13 1.88
CA ALA A 173 -12.96 -14.75 1.71
C ALA A 173 -12.32 -14.10 0.46
N SER A 174 -11.03 -14.36 0.22
CA SER A 174 -10.33 -13.91 -0.99
C SER A 174 -10.94 -14.50 -2.26
N VAL A 175 -11.23 -15.81 -2.27
CA VAL A 175 -11.86 -16.48 -3.43
C VAL A 175 -13.28 -15.98 -3.67
N ALA A 176 -14.08 -15.82 -2.61
CA ALA A 176 -15.44 -15.28 -2.70
C ALA A 176 -15.44 -13.84 -3.26
N ASN A 177 -14.51 -13.00 -2.77
CA ASN A 177 -14.29 -11.65 -3.32
C ASN A 177 -13.97 -11.69 -4.81
N THR A 178 -12.99 -12.51 -5.21
CA THR A 178 -12.54 -12.62 -6.60
C THR A 178 -13.65 -13.17 -7.50
N GLY A 179 -14.36 -14.20 -7.05
CA GLY A 179 -15.47 -14.79 -7.80
C GLY A 179 -16.63 -13.81 -8.00
N PHE A 180 -17.03 -13.12 -6.93
CA PHE A 180 -18.07 -12.11 -7.00
C PHE A 180 -17.66 -10.91 -7.86
N GLN A 181 -16.43 -10.44 -7.73
CA GLN A 181 -15.85 -9.39 -8.57
C GLN A 181 -15.88 -9.81 -10.05
N ALA A 182 -15.49 -11.05 -10.37
CA ALA A 182 -15.49 -11.56 -11.73
C ALA A 182 -16.90 -11.61 -12.31
N LEU A 183 -17.88 -12.07 -11.53
CA LEU A 183 -19.28 -12.10 -11.94
C LEU A 183 -19.82 -10.69 -12.27
N LEU A 184 -19.56 -9.72 -11.38
CA LEU A 184 -19.97 -8.33 -11.61
C LEU A 184 -19.26 -7.70 -12.81
N LEU A 185 -17.96 -7.95 -12.98
CA LEU A 185 -17.18 -7.46 -14.13
C LEU A 185 -17.74 -8.01 -15.44
N LEU A 186 -18.09 -9.30 -15.49
CA LEU A 186 -18.69 -9.92 -16.67
C LEU A 186 -20.13 -9.38 -16.95
N ALA A 187 -20.89 -9.09 -15.90
CA ALA A 187 -22.24 -8.53 -16.04
C ALA A 187 -22.23 -7.05 -16.46
N MET A 188 -21.26 -6.27 -15.96
CA MET A 188 -21.20 -4.81 -16.17
C MET A 188 -20.19 -4.37 -17.24
N ARG A 189 -19.58 -5.32 -17.96
CA ARG A 189 -18.61 -5.04 -19.04
C ARG A 189 -19.21 -4.19 -20.14
N PRO A 190 -18.40 -3.45 -20.89
CA PRO A 190 -18.85 -2.77 -22.10
C PRO A 190 -19.42 -3.77 -23.14
N PRO A 191 -20.47 -3.40 -23.90
CA PRO A 191 -21.03 -4.26 -24.95
C PRO A 191 -19.97 -4.66 -25.99
N GLY A 192 -20.07 -5.87 -26.54
CA GLY A 192 -19.17 -6.36 -27.60
C GLY A 192 -17.76 -6.76 -27.13
N THR A 193 -17.48 -6.75 -25.83
CA THR A 193 -16.12 -7.03 -25.31
C THR A 193 -15.92 -8.47 -24.83
N LEU A 194 -16.93 -9.32 -24.84
CA LEU A 194 -16.77 -10.74 -24.59
C LEU A 194 -16.41 -11.45 -25.90
N LEU A 195 -15.11 -11.61 -26.12
CA LEU A 195 -14.58 -12.28 -27.29
C LEU A 195 -13.96 -13.62 -26.89
N LEU A 196 -14.08 -14.62 -27.76
CA LEU A 196 -13.36 -15.88 -27.57
C LEU A 196 -11.85 -15.61 -27.64
N PRO A 197 -11.04 -16.29 -26.78
CA PRO A 197 -9.59 -16.16 -26.83
C PRO A 197 -9.03 -16.42 -28.22
N GLY A 198 -8.04 -15.62 -28.65
CA GLY A 198 -7.40 -15.73 -29.94
C GLY A 198 -5.91 -15.43 -29.86
N VAL A 199 -5.11 -15.94 -30.80
CA VAL A 199 -3.65 -15.82 -30.78
C VAL A 199 -3.09 -14.69 -31.63
N LYS A 200 -3.91 -14.08 -32.50
CA LYS A 200 -3.48 -12.95 -33.34
C LYS A 200 -3.21 -11.71 -32.49
N GLY A 201 -2.01 -11.11 -32.62
CA GLY A 201 -1.60 -9.95 -31.81
C GLY A 201 -0.88 -10.30 -30.49
N MET A 202 -0.71 -11.58 -30.16
CA MET A 202 -0.09 -12.03 -28.91
C MET A 202 1.35 -11.51 -28.73
N LYS A 203 2.15 -11.44 -29.81
CA LYS A 203 3.52 -10.91 -29.79
C LYS A 203 3.58 -9.45 -29.31
N GLN A 204 2.59 -8.63 -29.64
CA GLN A 204 2.51 -7.23 -29.22
C GLN A 204 2.18 -7.11 -27.73
N VAL A 205 1.23 -7.91 -27.26
CA VAL A 205 0.84 -7.99 -25.84
C VAL A 205 2.04 -8.42 -24.96
N PHE A 206 2.76 -9.46 -25.38
CA PHE A 206 3.89 -10.00 -24.61
C PHE A 206 5.15 -9.13 -24.69
N GLY A 207 5.40 -8.45 -25.81
CA GLY A 207 6.56 -7.56 -25.97
C GLY A 207 6.54 -6.37 -25.00
N TYR A 208 5.37 -5.84 -24.68
CA TYR A 208 5.20 -4.77 -23.72
C TYR A 208 5.43 -5.22 -22.27
N GLY A 209 5.03 -6.46 -21.93
CA GLY A 209 4.96 -6.93 -20.54
C GLY A 209 6.30 -7.27 -19.90
N SER A 210 7.30 -7.76 -20.65
CA SER A 210 8.50 -8.39 -20.07
C SER A 210 9.35 -7.46 -19.20
N TYR A 211 9.63 -6.25 -19.67
CA TYR A 211 10.43 -5.26 -18.92
C TYR A 211 9.68 -4.75 -17.67
N PHE A 212 8.37 -4.52 -17.82
CA PHE A 212 7.50 -4.04 -16.74
C PHE A 212 7.38 -5.07 -15.61
N VAL A 213 7.18 -6.34 -15.97
CA VAL A 213 7.06 -7.45 -15.00
C VAL A 213 8.34 -7.65 -14.21
N THR A 214 9.50 -7.64 -14.86
CA THR A 214 10.79 -7.86 -14.17
C THR A 214 11.03 -6.81 -13.08
N SER A 215 10.84 -5.53 -13.40
CA SER A 215 11.01 -4.45 -12.42
C SER A 215 10.03 -4.57 -11.25
N ARG A 216 8.75 -4.87 -11.56
CA ARG A 216 7.68 -4.99 -10.57
C ARG A 216 7.84 -6.24 -9.70
N LEU A 217 8.37 -7.33 -10.28
CA LEU A 217 8.65 -8.56 -9.55
C LEU A 217 9.73 -8.35 -8.49
N ILE A 218 10.85 -7.71 -8.85
CA ILE A 218 11.92 -7.37 -7.91
C ILE A 218 11.38 -6.51 -6.77
N GLU A 219 10.62 -5.46 -7.08
CA GLU A 219 10.03 -4.57 -6.08
C GLU A 219 9.06 -5.33 -5.15
N THR A 220 8.17 -6.14 -5.73
CA THR A 220 7.16 -6.90 -4.96
C THR A 220 7.80 -7.99 -4.11
N PHE A 221 8.79 -8.72 -4.63
CA PHE A 221 9.52 -9.72 -3.86
C PHE A 221 10.26 -9.07 -2.69
N THR A 222 11.01 -7.98 -2.94
CA THR A 222 11.73 -7.25 -1.89
C THR A 222 10.78 -6.76 -0.80
N ARG A 223 9.62 -6.24 -1.18
CA ARG A 223 8.61 -5.74 -0.26
C ARG A 223 8.02 -6.84 0.63
N ASN A 224 7.87 -8.06 0.14
CA ASN A 224 7.27 -9.17 0.89
C ASN A 224 8.31 -10.15 1.46
N ALA A 225 9.60 -9.94 1.23
CA ALA A 225 10.66 -10.86 1.64
C ALA A 225 10.71 -11.08 3.17
N HIS A 226 10.37 -10.06 3.94
CA HIS A 226 10.31 -10.16 5.41
C HIS A 226 9.36 -11.25 5.89
N GLU A 227 8.21 -11.47 5.21
CA GLU A 227 7.24 -12.51 5.56
C GLU A 227 7.90 -13.91 5.53
N PHE A 228 8.68 -14.21 4.49
CA PHE A 228 9.36 -15.50 4.34
C PHE A 228 10.52 -15.66 5.34
N ILE A 229 11.29 -14.58 5.58
CA ILE A 229 12.40 -14.60 6.54
C ILE A 229 11.88 -14.82 7.96
N ILE A 230 10.85 -14.04 8.36
CA ILE A 230 10.24 -14.15 9.69
C ILE A 230 9.61 -15.55 9.88
N ALA A 231 8.88 -16.03 8.87
CA ALA A 231 8.25 -17.35 8.94
C ALA A 231 9.28 -18.47 9.18
N ARG A 232 10.44 -18.39 8.49
CA ARG A 232 11.49 -19.42 8.57
C ARG A 232 12.28 -19.38 9.85
N VAL A 233 12.52 -18.17 10.41
CA VAL A 233 13.42 -17.94 11.56
C VAL A 233 12.63 -17.89 12.87
N PHE A 234 11.53 -17.15 12.91
CA PHE A 234 10.78 -16.85 14.14
C PHE A 234 9.41 -17.57 14.21
N GLY A 235 8.99 -18.23 13.12
CA GLY A 235 7.72 -18.94 13.04
C GLY A 235 6.53 -18.03 12.70
N LEU A 236 5.38 -18.65 12.47
CA LEU A 236 4.21 -18.01 11.88
C LEU A 236 3.48 -17.06 12.84
N THR A 237 3.55 -17.30 14.16
CA THR A 237 3.04 -16.35 15.15
C THR A 237 3.71 -14.98 15.00
N SER A 238 5.03 -14.98 14.83
CA SER A 238 5.83 -13.76 14.62
C SER A 238 5.48 -13.07 13.31
N VAL A 239 5.18 -13.83 12.24
CA VAL A 239 4.65 -13.28 10.99
C VAL A 239 3.34 -12.57 11.23
N GLY A 240 2.41 -13.20 11.94
CA GLY A 240 1.10 -12.59 12.25
C GLY A 240 1.24 -11.28 13.02
N LEU A 241 2.10 -11.25 14.05
CA LEU A 241 2.37 -10.04 14.84
C LEU A 241 2.97 -8.92 13.98
N PHE A 242 3.98 -9.27 13.17
CA PHE A 242 4.65 -8.31 12.28
C PHE A 242 3.71 -7.78 11.19
N SER A 243 2.97 -8.65 10.52
CA SER A 243 1.99 -8.27 9.49
C SER A 243 0.92 -7.32 10.04
N ARG A 244 0.44 -7.52 11.26
CA ARG A 244 -0.55 -6.61 11.86
C ARG A 244 0.05 -5.27 12.21
N ALA A 245 1.26 -5.23 12.78
CA ALA A 245 1.98 -4.00 13.05
C ALA A 245 2.23 -3.22 11.75
N LEU A 246 2.76 -3.89 10.73
CA LEU A 246 3.04 -3.27 9.44
C LEU A 246 1.76 -2.80 8.72
N GLY A 247 0.71 -3.62 8.74
CA GLY A 247 -0.57 -3.29 8.11
C GLY A 247 -1.21 -2.02 8.67
N LEU A 248 -1.07 -1.75 9.98
CA LEU A 248 -1.50 -0.49 10.58
C LEU A 248 -0.74 0.71 9.97
N LEU A 249 0.57 0.59 9.82
CA LEU A 249 1.41 1.67 9.26
C LEU A 249 1.16 1.87 7.75
N GLU A 250 0.92 0.80 7.02
CA GLU A 250 0.60 0.85 5.58
C GLU A 250 -0.74 1.55 5.27
N MET A 251 -1.64 1.67 6.25
CA MET A 251 -2.88 2.46 6.10
C MET A 251 -2.56 3.94 5.84
N PHE A 252 -1.49 4.49 6.43
CA PHE A 252 -1.07 5.85 6.13
C PHE A 252 -0.60 5.98 4.68
N TYR A 253 0.21 5.05 4.20
CA TYR A 253 0.67 5.06 2.81
C TYR A 253 -0.51 4.98 1.83
N THR A 254 -1.41 4.03 2.04
CA THR A 254 -2.55 3.83 1.16
C THR A 254 -3.51 5.01 1.13
N ASN A 255 -3.75 5.68 2.25
CA ASN A 255 -4.78 6.71 2.34
C ASN A 255 -4.23 8.13 2.20
N VAL A 256 -3.08 8.42 2.80
CA VAL A 256 -2.49 9.77 2.78
C VAL A 256 -1.46 9.91 1.67
N THR A 257 -0.41 9.07 1.69
CA THR A 257 0.70 9.19 0.74
C THR A 257 0.24 9.04 -0.70
N SER A 258 -0.56 8.03 -1.01
CA SER A 258 -1.07 7.81 -2.37
C SER A 258 -2.00 8.92 -2.86
N ALA A 259 -2.72 9.62 -1.95
CA ALA A 259 -3.52 10.79 -2.30
C ALA A 259 -2.63 11.97 -2.73
N VAL A 260 -1.57 12.23 -1.98
CA VAL A 260 -0.58 13.27 -2.31
C VAL A 260 0.11 12.94 -3.63
N LEU A 261 0.53 11.69 -3.85
CA LEU A 261 1.22 11.28 -5.07
C LEU A 261 0.37 11.44 -6.33
N ARG A 262 -0.95 11.29 -6.25
CA ARG A 262 -1.87 11.55 -7.39
C ARG A 262 -1.86 13.00 -7.85
N VAL A 263 -1.58 13.93 -6.96
CA VAL A 263 -1.47 15.37 -7.29
C VAL A 263 -0.04 15.74 -7.63
N ALA A 264 0.93 15.24 -6.88
CA ALA A 264 2.35 15.57 -7.04
C ALA A 264 2.92 15.06 -8.39
N THR A 265 2.52 13.87 -8.84
CA THR A 265 3.05 13.29 -10.09
C THR A 265 2.74 14.15 -11.32
N PRO A 266 1.48 14.54 -11.61
CA PRO A 266 1.19 15.44 -12.72
C PRO A 266 1.80 16.85 -12.54
N ALA A 267 1.88 17.35 -11.28
CA ALA A 267 2.53 18.64 -11.01
C ALA A 267 4.02 18.60 -11.38
N PHE A 268 4.74 17.53 -11.04
CA PHE A 268 6.14 17.35 -11.47
C PHE A 268 6.29 17.27 -12.98
N ALA A 269 5.40 16.55 -13.67
CA ALA A 269 5.44 16.43 -15.11
C ALA A 269 5.18 17.78 -15.80
N ASP A 270 4.23 18.57 -15.28
CA ASP A 270 3.90 19.89 -15.81
C ASP A 270 5.04 20.88 -15.60
N GLN A 271 5.56 20.97 -14.38
CA GLN A 271 6.70 21.81 -14.02
C GLN A 271 7.95 21.47 -14.86
N HIS A 272 8.16 20.17 -15.12
CA HIS A 272 9.27 19.71 -15.99
C HIS A 272 9.11 20.20 -17.44
N ARG A 273 7.89 20.10 -18.01
CA ARG A 273 7.60 20.56 -19.37
C ARG A 273 7.74 22.07 -19.51
N GLN A 274 7.41 22.83 -18.47
CA GLN A 274 7.50 24.28 -18.47
C GLN A 274 8.91 24.83 -18.16
N GLY A 275 9.88 23.95 -17.84
CA GLY A 275 11.23 24.37 -17.44
C GLY A 275 11.29 25.08 -16.08
N GLY A 276 10.31 24.85 -15.22
CA GLY A 276 10.20 25.52 -13.94
C GLY A 276 11.07 24.91 -12.83
N ASP A 277 10.98 25.46 -11.61
CA ASP A 277 11.80 25.08 -10.45
C ASP A 277 11.34 23.77 -9.81
N LEU A 278 11.79 22.64 -10.38
CA LEU A 278 11.55 21.30 -9.84
C LEU A 278 12.18 21.06 -8.46
N PRO A 279 13.43 21.53 -8.17
CA PRO A 279 14.00 21.45 -6.83
C PRO A 279 13.12 22.05 -5.73
N ALA A 280 12.61 23.26 -5.95
CA ALA A 280 11.73 23.93 -4.99
C ALA A 280 10.42 23.16 -4.79
N LEU A 281 9.79 22.71 -5.88
CA LEU A 281 8.53 21.94 -5.82
C LEU A 281 8.72 20.60 -5.07
N TYR A 282 9.83 19.89 -5.34
CA TYR A 282 10.17 18.66 -4.64
C TYR A 282 10.41 18.90 -3.15
N ALA A 283 11.21 19.91 -2.81
CA ALA A 283 11.56 20.25 -1.43
C ALA A 283 10.32 20.67 -0.62
N GLN A 284 9.44 21.48 -1.20
CA GLN A 284 8.18 21.90 -0.59
C GLN A 284 7.24 20.69 -0.38
N GLY A 285 7.07 19.84 -1.39
CA GLY A 285 6.25 18.62 -1.28
C GLY A 285 6.77 17.67 -0.21
N THR A 286 8.09 17.46 -0.14
CA THR A 286 8.75 16.65 0.88
C THR A 286 8.56 17.22 2.28
N ALA A 287 8.69 18.55 2.44
CA ALA A 287 8.45 19.22 3.72
C ALA A 287 6.99 19.07 4.18
N MET A 288 6.02 19.21 3.28
CA MET A 288 4.60 19.01 3.61
C MET A 288 4.33 17.55 4.00
N MET A 289 4.93 16.60 3.27
CA MET A 289 4.76 15.17 3.53
C MET A 289 5.33 14.76 4.88
N THR A 290 6.54 15.22 5.21
CA THR A 290 7.20 14.93 6.49
C THR A 290 6.47 15.59 7.66
N ALA A 291 5.93 16.80 7.49
CA ALA A 291 5.17 17.51 8.52
C ALA A 291 3.87 16.79 8.90
N ILE A 292 3.29 15.97 8.01
CA ILE A 292 2.09 15.17 8.29
C ILE A 292 2.47 13.76 8.77
N ALA A 293 3.43 13.14 8.10
CA ALA A 293 3.79 11.75 8.35
C ALA A 293 4.48 11.54 9.71
N TRP A 294 5.45 12.38 10.06
CA TRP A 294 6.20 12.20 11.30
C TRP A 294 5.37 12.33 12.58
N PRO A 295 4.45 13.30 12.73
CA PRO A 295 3.51 13.31 13.86
C PRO A 295 2.62 12.08 13.92
N PHE A 296 2.15 11.58 12.76
CA PHE A 296 1.35 10.36 12.72
C PHE A 296 2.14 9.14 13.20
N PHE A 297 3.36 8.92 12.67
CA PHE A 297 4.19 7.80 13.10
C PHE A 297 4.68 7.95 14.54
N GLY A 298 4.89 9.19 15.00
CA GLY A 298 5.15 9.49 16.42
C GLY A 298 3.98 9.09 17.31
N PHE A 299 2.75 9.44 16.92
CA PHE A 299 1.54 9.00 17.62
C PHE A 299 1.42 7.48 17.66
N VAL A 300 1.62 6.80 16.54
CA VAL A 300 1.57 5.33 16.49
C VAL A 300 2.69 4.73 17.35
N ALA A 301 3.89 5.28 17.35
CA ALA A 301 5.00 4.79 18.18
C ALA A 301 4.72 4.93 19.69
N LEU A 302 4.16 6.07 20.11
CA LEU A 302 3.80 6.33 21.51
C LEU A 302 2.64 5.47 22.00
N MET A 303 1.61 5.30 21.16
CA MET A 303 0.35 4.67 21.53
C MET A 303 0.16 3.28 20.90
N SER A 304 1.25 2.64 20.45
CA SER A 304 1.22 1.36 19.72
C SER A 304 0.42 0.29 20.44
N ARG A 305 0.65 0.12 21.75
CA ARG A 305 -0.06 -0.88 22.58
C ARG A 305 -1.55 -0.59 22.66
N ASP A 306 -1.92 0.65 22.90
CA ASP A 306 -3.31 1.06 23.06
C ASP A 306 -4.06 0.96 21.74
N ILE A 307 -3.41 1.35 20.63
CA ILE A 307 -3.97 1.20 19.28
C ILE A 307 -4.17 -0.28 18.94
N MET A 308 -3.16 -1.13 19.18
CA MET A 308 -3.25 -2.56 18.90
C MET A 308 -4.35 -3.23 19.74
N ARG A 309 -4.47 -2.88 21.02
CA ARG A 309 -5.53 -3.38 21.89
C ARG A 309 -6.92 -2.92 21.46
N LEU A 310 -7.08 -1.64 21.13
CA LEU A 310 -8.36 -1.10 20.68
C LEU A 310 -8.83 -1.76 19.39
N LEU A 311 -7.94 -1.84 18.41
CA LEU A 311 -8.27 -2.36 17.07
C LEU A 311 -8.41 -3.88 17.06
N PHE A 312 -7.47 -4.59 17.68
CA PHE A 312 -7.32 -6.03 17.47
C PHE A 312 -7.52 -6.88 18.73
N GLY A 313 -7.41 -6.28 19.93
CA GLY A 313 -7.57 -6.97 21.20
C GLY A 313 -6.25 -7.30 21.90
N ALA A 314 -6.32 -7.73 23.17
CA ALA A 314 -5.17 -7.97 24.03
C ALA A 314 -4.21 -9.06 23.53
N GLN A 315 -4.70 -10.01 22.75
CA GLN A 315 -3.87 -11.07 22.13
C GLN A 315 -2.78 -10.54 21.19
N TRP A 316 -2.84 -9.25 20.83
CA TRP A 316 -1.89 -8.59 19.92
C TRP A 316 -0.89 -7.68 20.66
N ASP A 317 -0.88 -7.69 21.99
CA ASP A 317 0.04 -6.85 22.78
C ASP A 317 1.51 -7.07 22.42
N ALA A 318 1.89 -8.31 22.09
CA ALA A 318 3.24 -8.64 21.64
C ALA A 318 3.63 -7.99 20.29
N ALA A 319 2.67 -7.48 19.52
CA ALA A 319 2.95 -6.72 18.29
C ALA A 319 3.27 -5.24 18.57
N ALA A 320 2.99 -4.72 19.76
CA ALA A 320 3.19 -3.31 20.09
C ALA A 320 4.64 -2.86 19.98
N PRO A 321 5.65 -3.54 20.55
CA PRO A 321 7.06 -3.13 20.38
C PRO A 321 7.50 -3.17 18.91
N ILE A 322 7.03 -4.16 18.14
CA ILE A 322 7.30 -4.27 16.70
C ILE A 322 6.70 -3.06 15.97
N CYS A 323 5.46 -2.70 16.30
CA CYS A 323 4.77 -1.55 15.72
C CYS A 323 5.51 -0.22 16.02
N THR A 324 5.96 -0.03 17.27
CA THR A 324 6.78 1.13 17.67
C THR A 324 8.06 1.23 16.83
N LEU A 325 8.82 0.14 16.74
CA LEU A 325 10.09 0.12 16.01
C LEU A 325 9.89 0.35 14.51
N LEU A 326 8.88 -0.29 13.92
CA LEU A 326 8.54 -0.07 12.51
C LEU A 326 8.08 1.37 12.26
N ALA A 327 7.26 1.95 13.14
CA ALA A 327 6.81 3.33 13.00
C ALA A 327 8.00 4.30 12.96
N LEU A 328 8.96 4.14 13.87
CA LEU A 328 10.18 4.94 13.88
C LEU A 328 11.07 4.68 12.66
N ALA A 329 11.21 3.40 12.27
CA ALA A 329 12.07 3.00 11.16
C ALA A 329 11.54 3.47 9.79
N ILE A 330 10.23 3.66 9.63
CA ILE A 330 9.60 4.11 8.39
C ILE A 330 9.69 5.64 8.22
N MET A 331 9.86 6.43 9.29
CA MET A 331 9.90 7.91 9.22
C MET A 331 10.87 8.46 8.15
N PRO A 332 12.11 7.95 8.00
CA PRO A 332 13.02 8.44 6.96
C PRO A 332 12.52 8.28 5.52
N THR A 333 11.60 7.34 5.27
CA THR A 333 11.01 7.11 3.95
C THR A 333 10.36 8.38 3.40
N TYR A 334 9.78 9.19 4.27
CA TYR A 334 9.05 10.41 3.88
C TYR A 334 9.94 11.54 3.39
N LEU A 335 11.26 11.46 3.60
CA LEU A 335 12.24 12.38 3.01
C LEU A 335 12.48 12.11 1.52
N TYR A 336 12.15 10.91 1.04
CA TYR A 336 12.33 10.56 -0.37
C TYR A 336 11.07 9.97 -1.04
N SER A 337 9.94 9.92 -0.33
CA SER A 337 8.68 9.29 -0.80
C SER A 337 8.18 9.82 -2.15
N LEU A 338 8.47 11.07 -2.47
CA LEU A 338 8.14 11.70 -3.76
C LEU A 338 9.15 11.39 -4.87
N GLY A 339 10.35 10.91 -4.51
CA GLY A 339 11.46 10.66 -5.43
C GLY A 339 11.12 9.69 -6.58
N PRO A 340 10.55 8.49 -6.31
CA PRO A 340 10.15 7.57 -7.36
C PRO A 340 9.21 8.18 -8.41
N ASN A 341 8.26 9.00 -7.94
CA ASN A 341 7.27 9.64 -8.79
C ASN A 341 7.87 10.80 -9.60
N LEU A 342 8.80 11.55 -9.01
CA LEU A 342 9.54 12.58 -9.74
C LEU A 342 10.38 11.96 -10.85
N LEU A 343 11.11 10.85 -10.59
CA LEU A 343 11.88 10.14 -11.61
C LEU A 343 11.00 9.64 -12.76
N ASN A 344 9.81 9.12 -12.45
CA ASN A 344 8.86 8.68 -13.46
C ASN A 344 8.31 9.86 -14.27
N ALA A 345 7.91 10.95 -13.60
CA ALA A 345 7.34 12.14 -14.24
C ALA A 345 8.31 12.87 -15.18
N THR A 346 9.62 12.77 -14.88
CA THR A 346 10.70 13.36 -15.69
C THR A 346 11.33 12.38 -16.69
N GLY A 347 10.76 11.18 -16.88
CA GLY A 347 11.25 10.18 -17.83
C GLY A 347 12.48 9.40 -17.39
N HIS A 348 12.94 9.54 -16.15
CA HIS A 348 14.16 8.89 -15.63
C HIS A 348 13.91 7.51 -14.99
N VAL A 349 13.05 6.69 -15.60
CA VAL A 349 12.67 5.35 -15.10
C VAL A 349 13.89 4.43 -14.92
N ALA A 350 14.90 4.54 -15.80
CA ALA A 350 16.14 3.77 -15.67
C ALA A 350 16.93 4.09 -14.39
N LYS A 351 16.90 5.34 -13.90
CA LYS A 351 17.53 5.71 -12.63
C LYS A 351 16.78 5.07 -11.45
N ARG A 352 15.45 5.05 -11.49
CA ARG A 352 14.61 4.34 -10.50
C ARG A 352 14.94 2.86 -10.45
N LEU A 353 15.08 2.20 -11.60
CA LEU A 353 15.46 0.79 -11.65
C LEU A 353 16.84 0.55 -11.02
N ARG A 354 17.85 1.42 -11.31
CA ARG A 354 19.17 1.31 -10.68
C ARG A 354 19.11 1.45 -9.16
N ILE A 355 18.33 2.39 -8.65
CA ILE A 355 18.10 2.53 -7.20
C ILE A 355 17.54 1.23 -6.63
N ASN A 356 16.51 0.66 -7.25
CA ASN A 356 15.89 -0.58 -6.77
C ASN A 356 16.86 -1.77 -6.83
N LEU A 357 17.70 -1.87 -7.86
CA LEU A 357 18.70 -2.93 -8.00
C LEU A 357 19.80 -2.86 -6.93
N ILE A 358 20.11 -1.67 -6.38
CA ILE A 358 21.03 -1.50 -5.26
C ILE A 358 20.30 -1.68 -3.94
N TYR A 359 19.13 -1.06 -3.79
CA TYR A 359 18.37 -1.08 -2.55
C TYR A 359 17.88 -2.49 -2.18
N SER A 360 17.36 -3.26 -3.15
CA SER A 360 16.74 -4.56 -2.87
C SER A 360 17.71 -5.57 -2.27
N PRO A 361 18.92 -5.81 -2.81
CA PRO A 361 19.90 -6.70 -2.17
C PRO A 361 20.33 -6.20 -0.79
N VAL A 362 20.55 -4.89 -0.63
CA VAL A 362 20.93 -4.31 0.66
C VAL A 362 19.83 -4.54 1.69
N HIS A 363 18.58 -4.27 1.34
CA HIS A 363 17.46 -4.52 2.24
C HIS A 363 17.36 -5.99 2.65
N LEU A 364 17.50 -6.93 1.72
CA LEU A 364 17.49 -8.36 2.01
C LEU A 364 18.64 -8.77 2.94
N ILE A 365 19.86 -8.28 2.70
CA ILE A 365 21.03 -8.54 3.54
C ILE A 365 20.79 -8.01 4.96
N VAL A 366 20.30 -6.77 5.09
CA VAL A 366 19.97 -6.16 6.37
C VAL A 366 18.93 -6.99 7.13
N LEU A 367 17.88 -7.45 6.47
CA LEU A 367 16.85 -8.32 7.07
C LEU A 367 17.46 -9.67 7.52
N LEU A 368 18.30 -10.31 6.69
CA LEU A 368 18.93 -11.58 7.00
C LEU A 368 19.91 -11.47 8.19
N ILE A 369 20.67 -10.38 8.27
CA ILE A 369 21.55 -10.12 9.42
C ILE A 369 20.71 -9.89 10.66
N ALA A 370 19.72 -9.00 10.61
CA ALA A 370 18.87 -8.66 11.75
C ALA A 370 18.06 -9.86 12.25
N SER A 371 17.66 -10.78 11.36
CA SER A 371 16.96 -12.00 11.73
C SER A 371 17.76 -12.97 12.61
N ARG A 372 19.08 -12.77 12.72
CA ARG A 372 19.93 -13.57 13.63
C ARG A 372 19.82 -13.15 15.10
N PHE A 373 19.22 -11.99 15.37
CA PHE A 373 19.11 -11.44 16.72
C PHE A 373 17.70 -11.61 17.29
N SER A 374 16.75 -10.78 16.86
CA SER A 374 15.36 -10.83 17.34
C SER A 374 14.39 -10.26 16.30
N LEU A 375 13.08 -10.47 16.55
CA LEU A 375 12.03 -9.91 15.71
C LEU A 375 12.00 -8.38 15.79
N GLU A 376 12.27 -7.82 16.97
CA GLU A 376 12.38 -6.38 17.18
C GLU A 376 13.61 -5.80 16.46
N ALA A 377 14.75 -6.50 16.49
CA ALA A 377 15.93 -6.12 15.74
C ALA A 377 15.64 -6.09 14.24
N LEU A 378 14.88 -7.08 13.73
CA LEU A 378 14.46 -7.11 12.33
C LEU A 378 13.53 -5.91 12.01
N ALA A 379 12.58 -5.58 12.87
CA ALA A 379 11.71 -4.42 12.69
C ALA A 379 12.51 -3.10 12.69
N GLY A 380 13.41 -2.92 13.65
CA GLY A 380 14.27 -1.73 13.77
C GLY A 380 15.27 -1.60 12.61
N SER A 381 15.71 -2.72 12.04
CA SER A 381 16.69 -2.74 10.94
C SER A 381 16.18 -2.07 9.66
N TRP A 382 14.87 -1.88 9.51
CA TRP A 382 14.28 -1.14 8.40
C TRP A 382 14.81 0.30 8.33
N ILE A 383 15.20 0.90 9.45
CA ILE A 383 15.80 2.24 9.45
C ILE A 383 17.08 2.29 8.61
N VAL A 384 17.93 1.25 8.69
CA VAL A 384 19.17 1.16 7.91
C VAL A 384 18.84 1.09 6.42
N SER A 385 17.89 0.25 6.05
CA SER A 385 17.43 0.12 4.66
C SER A 385 16.88 1.44 4.11
N HIS A 386 16.07 2.15 4.90
CA HIS A 386 15.49 3.43 4.49
C HIS A 386 16.53 4.57 4.43
N LEU A 387 17.56 4.55 5.28
CA LEU A 387 18.68 5.49 5.20
C LEU A 387 19.53 5.24 3.94
N VAL A 388 19.75 3.98 3.56
CA VAL A 388 20.41 3.64 2.28
C VAL A 388 19.55 4.13 1.10
N ALA A 389 18.25 3.89 1.11
CA ALA A 389 17.35 4.40 0.08
C ALA A 389 17.37 5.92 0.00
N LEU A 390 17.32 6.61 1.15
CA LEU A 390 17.42 8.06 1.23
C LEU A 390 18.71 8.56 0.58
N SER A 391 19.85 7.96 0.92
CA SER A 391 21.15 8.33 0.36
C SER A 391 21.19 8.17 -1.16
N LEU A 392 20.65 7.06 -1.68
CA LEU A 392 20.55 6.81 -3.11
C LEU A 392 19.64 7.82 -3.81
N TYR A 393 18.43 8.06 -3.26
CA TYR A 393 17.51 9.04 -3.84
C TYR A 393 18.11 10.45 -3.82
N VAL A 394 18.71 10.89 -2.71
CA VAL A 394 19.36 12.19 -2.63
C VAL A 394 20.50 12.32 -3.65
N HIS A 395 21.35 11.27 -3.79
CA HIS A 395 22.43 11.27 -4.78
C HIS A 395 21.91 11.46 -6.21
N TYR A 396 20.90 10.67 -6.62
CA TYR A 396 20.35 10.76 -7.97
C TYR A 396 19.54 12.06 -8.20
N MET A 397 18.85 12.55 -7.17
CA MET A 397 18.10 13.83 -7.27
C MET A 397 19.05 15.03 -7.38
N ARG A 398 20.14 15.03 -6.65
CA ARG A 398 21.16 16.10 -6.79
C ARG A 398 21.70 16.17 -8.22
N SER A 399 22.05 15.03 -8.80
CA SER A 399 22.52 14.96 -10.19
C SER A 399 21.46 15.35 -11.21
N LEU A 400 20.18 15.00 -10.96
CA LEU A 400 19.08 15.26 -11.87
C LEU A 400 18.64 16.73 -11.85
N LEU A 401 18.53 17.28 -10.64
CA LEU A 401 17.94 18.60 -10.39
C LEU A 401 18.97 19.72 -10.31
N GLY A 402 20.27 19.40 -10.37
CA GLY A 402 21.34 20.39 -10.17
C GLY A 402 21.34 21.04 -8.77
N ALA A 403 20.69 20.40 -7.79
CA ALA A 403 20.45 20.96 -6.47
C ALA A 403 21.33 20.31 -5.41
N THR A 404 21.60 21.01 -4.30
CA THR A 404 22.35 20.46 -3.17
C THR A 404 21.42 19.62 -2.27
N ALA A 405 22.00 18.70 -1.46
CA ALA A 405 21.22 17.97 -0.45
C ALA A 405 20.51 18.94 0.53
N ARG A 406 21.16 20.07 0.86
CA ARG A 406 20.58 21.10 1.73
C ARG A 406 19.35 21.76 1.09
N THR A 407 19.38 22.00 -0.21
CA THR A 407 18.21 22.54 -0.94
C THR A 407 17.04 21.55 -0.92
N LEU A 408 17.31 20.25 -1.13
CA LEU A 408 16.28 19.21 -1.22
C LEU A 408 15.68 18.85 0.15
N LEU A 409 16.49 18.78 1.19
CA LEU A 409 16.09 18.31 2.51
C LEU A 409 15.98 19.43 3.57
N GLY A 410 16.57 20.60 3.32
CA GLY A 410 16.59 21.71 4.28
C GLY A 410 15.19 22.12 4.77
N PRO A 411 14.17 22.27 3.89
CA PRO A 411 12.82 22.58 4.33
C PRO A 411 12.21 21.54 5.29
N SER A 412 12.64 20.27 5.22
CA SER A 412 12.19 19.20 6.13
C SER A 412 12.72 19.36 7.57
N LEU A 413 13.75 20.21 7.79
CA LEU A 413 14.19 20.54 9.14
C LEU A 413 13.12 21.31 9.92
N LYS A 414 12.39 22.22 9.25
CA LYS A 414 11.24 22.87 9.86
C LYS A 414 10.13 21.86 10.16
N SER A 415 9.93 20.89 9.26
CA SER A 415 8.98 19.79 9.50
C SER A 415 9.38 18.94 10.71
N ALA A 416 10.69 18.71 10.93
CA ALA A 416 11.16 17.99 12.11
C ALA A 416 10.84 18.75 13.42
N MET A 417 11.01 20.06 13.42
CA MET A 417 10.62 20.89 14.59
C MET A 417 9.11 20.89 14.82
N VAL A 418 8.31 20.97 13.74
CA VAL A 418 6.85 20.87 13.81
C VAL A 418 6.43 19.51 14.35
N ALA A 419 7.04 18.43 13.85
CA ALA A 419 6.78 17.07 14.32
C ALA A 419 7.19 16.90 15.79
N ALA A 420 8.35 17.43 16.21
CA ALA A 420 8.80 17.38 17.60
C ALA A 420 7.81 18.07 18.55
N GLY A 421 7.29 19.26 18.17
CA GLY A 421 6.24 19.94 18.94
C GLY A 421 4.95 19.15 19.02
N SER A 422 4.52 18.52 17.93
CA SER A 422 3.34 17.64 17.89
C SER A 422 3.55 16.39 18.78
N ILE A 423 4.69 15.73 18.64
CA ILE A 423 5.02 14.50 19.41
C ILE A 423 5.15 14.82 20.91
N ALA A 424 5.72 15.98 21.27
CA ALA A 424 5.80 16.42 22.67
C ALA A 424 4.39 16.64 23.26
N ALA A 425 3.47 17.26 22.53
CA ALA A 425 2.09 17.42 22.94
C ALA A 425 1.38 16.07 23.09
N GLN A 426 1.63 15.11 22.17
CA GLN A 426 1.13 13.75 22.24
C GLN A 426 1.66 13.02 23.48
N ALA A 427 2.97 13.10 23.75
CA ALA A 427 3.60 12.44 24.90
C ALA A 427 3.04 12.96 26.21
N LEU A 428 2.84 14.28 26.33
CA LEU A 428 2.21 14.89 27.51
C LEU A 428 0.78 14.41 27.68
N ALA A 429 -0.02 14.42 26.63
CA ALA A 429 -1.41 13.98 26.69
C ALA A 429 -1.53 12.47 26.99
N ALA A 430 -0.63 11.64 26.43
CA ALA A 430 -0.56 10.21 26.74
C ALA A 430 -0.26 9.98 28.22
N GLU A 431 0.75 10.65 28.77
CA GLU A 431 1.12 10.54 30.19
C GLU A 431 -0.03 10.98 31.09
N LEU A 432 -0.71 12.10 30.78
CA LEU A 432 -1.86 12.58 31.54
C LEU A 432 -3.03 11.59 31.47
N SER A 433 -3.28 10.99 30.30
CA SER A 433 -4.33 10.00 30.11
C SER A 433 -4.07 8.73 30.91
N HIS A 434 -2.83 8.26 30.93
CA HIS A 434 -2.41 7.09 31.71
C HIS A 434 -2.50 7.36 33.22
N ARG A 435 -2.04 8.51 33.68
CA ARG A 435 -2.16 8.88 35.14
C ARG A 435 -3.61 9.03 35.58
N ALA A 436 -4.47 9.59 34.73
CA ALA A 436 -5.89 9.76 34.98
C ALA A 436 -6.69 8.45 34.76
N GLN A 437 -6.06 7.35 34.40
CA GLN A 437 -6.67 6.05 34.09
C GLN A 437 -7.90 6.17 33.17
N LEU A 438 -7.79 7.04 32.14
CA LEU A 438 -8.88 7.26 31.18
C LEU A 438 -9.17 5.99 30.37
N PRO A 439 -10.45 5.77 29.98
CA PRO A 439 -10.79 4.72 29.04
C PRO A 439 -9.94 4.82 27.76
N LEU A 440 -9.50 3.67 27.24
CA LEU A 440 -8.56 3.55 26.13
C LEU A 440 -8.91 4.44 24.92
N LEU A 441 -10.20 4.45 24.54
CA LEU A 441 -10.67 5.27 23.41
C LEU A 441 -10.50 6.76 23.68
N ILE A 442 -10.85 7.21 24.91
CA ILE A 442 -10.74 8.62 25.31
C ILE A 442 -9.27 9.04 25.35
N GLY A 443 -8.38 8.21 25.91
CA GLY A 443 -6.94 8.44 25.93
C GLY A 443 -6.36 8.60 24.52
N LEU A 444 -6.73 7.71 23.58
CA LEU A 444 -6.31 7.79 22.19
C LEU A 444 -6.82 9.05 21.48
N MET A 445 -8.09 9.41 21.70
CA MET A 445 -8.68 10.63 21.11
C MET A 445 -8.02 11.90 21.65
N LEU A 446 -7.77 11.95 22.97
CA LEU A 446 -7.11 13.08 23.62
C LEU A 446 -5.66 13.24 23.11
N THR A 447 -4.91 12.13 23.06
CA THR A 447 -3.53 12.14 22.56
C THR A 447 -3.46 12.51 21.07
N GLY A 448 -4.35 11.99 20.24
CA GLY A 448 -4.45 12.34 18.83
C GLY A 448 -4.86 13.81 18.64
N GLY A 449 -5.83 14.30 19.39
CA GLY A 449 -6.26 15.71 19.37
C GLY A 449 -5.15 16.66 19.83
N ALA A 450 -4.42 16.32 20.90
CA ALA A 450 -3.25 17.08 21.34
C ALA A 450 -2.15 17.13 20.27
N GLY A 451 -1.95 16.02 19.56
CA GLY A 451 -1.01 15.96 18.43
C GLY A 451 -1.40 16.88 17.28
N ILE A 452 -2.67 16.92 16.90
CA ILE A 452 -3.18 17.85 15.87
C ILE A 452 -3.03 19.29 16.33
N ALA A 453 -3.39 19.61 17.57
CA ALA A 453 -3.23 20.95 18.12
C ALA A 453 -1.75 21.38 18.16
N GLY A 454 -0.86 20.50 18.66
CA GLY A 454 0.58 20.73 18.67
C GLY A 454 1.17 20.93 17.26
N LEU A 455 0.72 20.13 16.28
CA LEU A 455 1.08 20.29 14.87
C LEU A 455 0.71 21.69 14.36
N LEU A 456 -0.54 22.12 14.58
CA LEU A 456 -1.04 23.41 14.08
C LEU A 456 -0.32 24.57 14.74
N ILE A 457 -0.13 24.53 16.05
CA ILE A 457 0.58 25.57 16.82
C ILE A 457 2.04 25.66 16.35
N ALA A 458 2.75 24.55 16.27
CA ALA A 458 4.15 24.52 15.85
C ALA A 458 4.30 24.95 14.37
N ALA A 459 3.39 24.54 13.48
CA ALA A 459 3.40 24.93 12.09
C ALA A 459 3.17 26.45 11.91
N GLN A 460 2.32 27.05 12.71
CA GLN A 460 2.10 28.51 12.72
C GLN A 460 3.30 29.27 13.27
N ALA A 461 3.83 28.83 14.43
CA ALA A 461 4.98 29.48 15.08
C ALA A 461 6.23 29.49 14.19
N LEU A 462 6.47 28.39 13.46
CA LEU A 462 7.61 28.22 12.56
C LEU A 462 7.35 28.71 11.13
N ARG A 463 6.17 29.30 10.87
CA ARG A 463 5.74 29.72 9.52
C ARG A 463 5.96 28.62 8.49
N HIS A 464 5.56 27.40 8.82
CA HIS A 464 5.70 26.24 7.94
C HIS A 464 4.73 26.34 6.75
N PRO A 465 5.12 25.90 5.53
CA PRO A 465 4.23 25.91 4.35
C PRO A 465 2.88 25.25 4.58
N LEU A 466 2.82 24.19 5.39
CA LEU A 466 1.57 23.50 5.75
C LEU A 466 0.54 24.45 6.39
N ALA A 467 0.96 25.33 7.30
CA ALA A 467 0.05 26.29 7.94
C ALA A 467 -0.55 27.28 6.92
N GLN A 468 0.27 27.72 5.95
CA GLN A 468 -0.18 28.64 4.90
C GLN A 468 -1.21 27.97 3.98
N GLU A 469 -0.97 26.73 3.58
CA GLU A 469 -1.90 25.98 2.72
C GLU A 469 -3.21 25.65 3.45
N LEU A 470 -3.15 25.28 4.72
CA LEU A 470 -4.37 25.05 5.53
C LEU A 470 -5.19 26.33 5.69
N MET A 471 -4.55 27.48 5.92
CA MET A 471 -5.24 28.78 5.98
C MET A 471 -5.87 29.17 4.64
N ARG A 472 -5.17 28.94 3.52
CA ARG A 472 -5.72 29.16 2.17
C ARG A 472 -6.93 28.28 1.90
N ALA A 473 -6.83 26.99 2.23
CA ALA A 473 -7.94 26.04 2.07
C ALA A 473 -9.16 26.46 2.91
N PHE A 474 -8.95 26.89 4.15
CA PHE A 474 -10.02 27.38 5.03
C PHE A 474 -10.69 28.65 4.50
N HIS A 475 -9.91 29.62 3.99
CA HIS A 475 -10.44 30.82 3.38
C HIS A 475 -11.26 30.53 2.11
N HIS A 476 -10.84 29.58 1.28
CA HIS A 476 -11.61 29.17 0.12
C HIS A 476 -12.93 28.47 0.48
N LEU A 477 -12.94 27.65 1.51
CA LEU A 477 -14.17 27.01 2.01
C LEU A 477 -15.15 28.05 2.58
N ARG A 478 -14.63 29.01 3.37
CA ARG A 478 -15.46 30.09 3.94
C ARG A 478 -16.09 30.99 2.87
N LYS A 479 -15.33 31.32 1.79
CA LYS A 479 -15.86 32.10 0.66
C LYS A 479 -16.93 31.35 -0.17
N ARG A 480 -16.95 30.01 -0.12
CA ARG A 480 -17.99 29.20 -0.78
C ARG A 480 -19.21 28.92 0.10
N ALA A 481 -19.10 29.10 1.40
CA ALA A 481 -20.18 28.93 2.37
C ALA A 481 -20.95 30.23 2.66
N THR A 482 -20.43 31.39 2.23
CA THR A 482 -21.18 32.65 2.22
C THR A 482 -21.87 32.77 0.86
N PRO A 483 -23.24 32.79 0.83
CA PRO A 483 -24.03 32.91 -0.40
C PRO A 483 -23.79 34.23 -1.15
#